data_a27e5c1dc1c877eb1e2795680915ef3b
#
_entry.id   a27e5c1dc1c877eb1e2795680915ef3b
#
_cell.length_a   1.000
_cell.length_b   1.000
_cell.length_c   1.000
_cell.angle_alpha   90.00
_cell.angle_beta   90.00
_cell.angle_gamma   90.00
#
_symmetry.space_group_name_H-M   'P 1'
#
loop_
_entity.id
_entity.type
_entity.pdbx_description
1 polymer ?
#
loop_
_entity_poly.entity_id
_entity_poly.type
_entity_poly.pdbx_seq_one_letter_code
_entity_poly.pdbx_strand_id
1 'polypeptide(L)'
;MRAAGLVLAGGRSSRMGVPKAALEWHGSTLLRRTCGVLHRAGLHPVVVVRAPEQELPPLPADVEVVDDPREGLGPLQGMAVGLTALADRAEVAFVCSTDLPFLHAELVRRVLRPFGHPVDGDALDVVLPVARGYPQPLSAAYRTRLAPVVAALVAADRLRPAFIFEDATVLRLDDDALLTDAALRAADPTLESLVNVNERADYDAARARPAPEVTVECFGVLASRSGRGPRAARAATVGAAARAVDLVLDRHVLAAVNGDQTGRDGELPLMAGDTVAFLSADAGG
;
A
#
# COMPACT_ATOMS: atom_id res chain seq x y z
N MET A 1 7.65 -8.51 -15.84
CA MET A 1 7.93 -7.16 -15.30
C MET A 1 8.14 -7.26 -13.79
N ARG A 2 9.28 -6.78 -13.30
CA ARG A 2 9.54 -6.70 -11.84
C ARG A 2 9.01 -5.36 -11.33
N ALA A 3 8.09 -5.40 -10.39
CA ALA A 3 7.48 -4.21 -9.81
C ALA A 3 7.77 -4.10 -8.31
N ALA A 4 8.07 -2.89 -7.86
CA ALA A 4 8.39 -2.57 -6.46
C ALA A 4 7.38 -1.60 -5.85
N GLY A 5 7.33 -1.54 -4.53
CA GLY A 5 6.63 -0.52 -3.79
C GLY A 5 7.58 0.58 -3.28
N LEU A 6 7.18 1.84 -3.39
CA LEU A 6 7.92 2.96 -2.84
C LEU A 6 6.97 3.79 -1.96
N VAL A 7 7.24 3.81 -0.66
CA VAL A 7 6.43 4.55 0.31
C VAL A 7 7.20 5.76 0.81
N LEU A 8 6.63 6.94 0.63
CA LEU A 8 7.19 8.18 1.16
C LEU A 8 6.62 8.41 2.58
N ALA A 9 7.41 8.07 3.59
CA ALA A 9 7.05 8.22 5.01
C ALA A 9 7.53 9.53 5.63
N GLY A 10 8.45 10.23 4.95
CA GLY A 10 8.95 11.55 5.35
C GLY A 10 7.91 12.65 5.13
N GLY A 11 8.06 13.74 5.86
CA GLY A 11 7.22 14.92 5.75
C GLY A 11 6.89 15.54 7.11
N ARG A 12 6.85 16.89 7.17
CA ARG A 12 6.45 17.61 8.38
C ARG A 12 4.94 17.49 8.59
N SER A 13 4.53 16.54 9.44
CA SER A 13 3.13 16.39 9.86
C SER A 13 2.71 17.48 10.87
N SER A 14 3.10 18.74 10.63
CA SER A 14 2.87 19.84 11.58
C SER A 14 1.39 20.06 11.94
N ARG A 15 0.48 19.69 11.02
CA ARG A 15 -0.98 19.82 11.23
C ARG A 15 -1.59 18.64 11.99
N MET A 16 -0.87 17.52 12.10
CA MET A 16 -1.37 16.29 12.72
C MET A 16 -0.90 16.10 14.18
N GLY A 17 0.13 16.85 14.61
CA GLY A 17 0.73 16.73 15.95
C GLY A 17 1.60 15.50 16.18
N VAL A 18 1.46 14.48 15.32
CA VAL A 18 2.26 13.25 15.31
C VAL A 18 2.59 12.85 13.88
N PRO A 19 3.71 12.15 13.64
CA PRO A 19 4.05 11.65 12.29
C PRO A 19 2.94 10.78 11.72
N LYS A 20 2.47 11.06 10.49
CA LYS A 20 1.42 10.28 9.83
C LYS A 20 1.75 8.79 9.77
N ALA A 21 3.01 8.44 9.57
CA ALA A 21 3.49 7.06 9.52
C ALA A 21 3.12 6.24 10.77
N ALA A 22 3.14 6.87 11.95
CA ALA A 22 2.89 6.23 13.23
C ALA A 22 1.41 6.30 13.67
N LEU A 23 0.52 6.94 12.91
CA LEU A 23 -0.89 7.00 13.24
C LEU A 23 -1.50 5.59 13.29
N GLU A 24 -2.21 5.30 14.38
CA GLU A 24 -2.89 4.02 14.58
C GLU A 24 -4.00 3.82 13.55
N TRP A 25 -4.14 2.60 13.04
CA TRP A 25 -5.18 2.24 12.09
C TRP A 25 -5.71 0.83 12.35
N HIS A 26 -6.79 0.73 13.11
CA HIS A 26 -7.50 -0.51 13.43
C HIS A 26 -6.60 -1.68 13.87
N GLY A 27 -5.66 -1.40 14.76
CA GLY A 27 -4.75 -2.40 15.33
C GLY A 27 -3.39 -2.53 14.61
N SER A 28 -3.08 -1.59 13.73
CA SER A 28 -1.76 -1.43 13.08
C SER A 28 -1.42 0.06 12.98
N THR A 29 -0.50 0.45 12.10
CA THR A 29 -0.19 1.83 11.75
C THR A 29 -0.44 2.10 10.27
N LEU A 30 -0.65 3.37 9.89
CA LEU A 30 -0.85 3.73 8.48
C LEU A 30 0.32 3.26 7.61
N LEU A 31 1.56 3.45 8.06
CA LEU A 31 2.74 3.01 7.31
C LEU A 31 2.77 1.49 7.14
N ARG A 32 2.58 0.73 8.24
CA ARG A 32 2.60 -0.73 8.17
C ARG A 32 1.49 -1.27 7.28
N ARG A 33 0.28 -0.69 7.39
CA ARG A 33 -0.83 -1.01 6.49
C ARG A 33 -0.45 -0.76 5.03
N THR A 34 0.12 0.41 4.72
CA THR A 34 0.52 0.74 3.34
C THR A 34 1.52 -0.28 2.80
N CYS A 35 2.58 -0.61 3.55
CA CYS A 35 3.54 -1.65 3.15
C CYS A 35 2.86 -3.00 2.90
N GLY A 36 1.98 -3.43 3.80
CA GLY A 36 1.25 -4.70 3.67
C GLY A 36 0.30 -4.73 2.47
N VAL A 37 -0.35 -3.60 2.12
CA VAL A 37 -1.18 -3.50 0.90
C VAL A 37 -0.32 -3.64 -0.36
N LEU A 38 0.88 -3.03 -0.38
CA LEU A 38 1.81 -3.17 -1.50
C LEU A 38 2.30 -4.62 -1.66
N HIS A 39 2.64 -5.30 -0.57
CA HIS A 39 2.96 -6.73 -0.60
C HIS A 39 1.79 -7.57 -1.13
N ARG A 40 0.58 -7.31 -0.66
CA ARG A 40 -0.64 -7.98 -1.16
C ARG A 40 -0.93 -7.67 -2.63
N ALA A 41 -0.46 -6.55 -3.15
CA ALA A 41 -0.51 -6.26 -4.59
C ALA A 41 0.55 -7.01 -5.41
N GLY A 42 1.47 -7.73 -4.75
CA GLY A 42 2.55 -8.51 -5.37
C GLY A 42 3.82 -7.69 -5.61
N LEU A 43 4.01 -6.58 -4.89
CA LEU A 43 5.19 -5.73 -5.06
C LEU A 43 6.34 -6.16 -4.15
N HIS A 44 7.49 -6.40 -4.75
CA HIS A 44 8.74 -6.73 -4.08
C HIS A 44 9.93 -6.18 -4.87
N PRO A 45 10.89 -5.49 -4.21
CA PRO A 45 10.88 -5.09 -2.80
C PRO A 45 9.89 -3.96 -2.50
N VAL A 46 9.62 -3.74 -1.21
CA VAL A 46 8.97 -2.52 -0.72
C VAL A 46 10.02 -1.68 -0.02
N VAL A 47 10.21 -0.46 -0.50
CA VAL A 47 11.16 0.52 0.05
C VAL A 47 10.38 1.67 0.69
N VAL A 48 10.75 2.01 1.92
CA VAL A 48 10.22 3.17 2.66
C VAL A 48 11.30 4.24 2.70
N VAL A 49 11.00 5.42 2.20
CA VAL A 49 11.88 6.60 2.34
C VAL A 49 11.38 7.42 3.53
N ARG A 50 12.26 7.62 4.51
CA ARG A 50 11.97 8.41 5.71
C ARG A 50 12.80 9.70 5.75
N ALA A 51 12.34 10.69 6.52
CA ALA A 51 13.13 11.87 6.83
C ALA A 51 14.35 11.48 7.70
N PRO A 52 15.43 12.29 7.69
CA PRO A 52 16.58 12.04 8.56
C PRO A 52 16.15 11.90 10.02
N GLU A 53 16.70 10.92 10.70
CA GLU A 53 16.45 10.64 12.15
C GLU A 53 14.96 10.35 12.50
N GLN A 54 14.08 10.22 11.50
CA GLN A 54 12.69 9.88 11.76
C GLN A 54 12.56 8.47 12.32
N GLU A 55 11.98 8.35 13.50
CA GLU A 55 11.57 7.07 14.06
C GLU A 55 10.34 6.54 13.31
N LEU A 56 10.41 5.29 12.88
CA LEU A 56 9.31 4.59 12.23
C LEU A 56 8.71 3.54 13.17
N PRO A 57 7.40 3.25 13.05
CA PRO A 57 6.82 2.09 13.73
C PRO A 57 7.47 0.80 13.21
N PRO A 58 7.37 -0.31 13.96
CA PRO A 58 7.84 -1.62 13.50
C PRO A 58 7.28 -1.97 12.13
N LEU A 59 8.15 -2.42 11.22
CA LEU A 59 7.82 -2.80 9.85
C LEU A 59 8.06 -4.31 9.65
N PRO A 60 7.44 -4.94 8.63
CA PRO A 60 7.81 -6.27 8.19
C PRO A 60 9.31 -6.36 7.89
N ALA A 61 9.91 -7.51 8.17
CA ALA A 61 11.37 -7.71 8.05
C ALA A 61 11.90 -7.58 6.61
N ASP A 62 11.05 -7.72 5.63
CA ASP A 62 11.34 -7.62 4.19
C ASP A 62 11.09 -6.21 3.62
N VAL A 63 10.67 -5.26 4.45
CA VAL A 63 10.57 -3.84 4.09
C VAL A 63 11.91 -3.16 4.35
N GLU A 64 12.43 -2.50 3.33
CA GLU A 64 13.68 -1.77 3.40
C GLU A 64 13.44 -0.30 3.72
N VAL A 65 14.28 0.28 4.55
CA VAL A 65 14.21 1.70 4.91
C VAL A 65 15.43 2.43 4.36
N VAL A 66 15.18 3.54 3.67
CA VAL A 66 16.23 4.42 3.12
C VAL A 66 16.02 5.83 3.67
N ASP A 67 17.10 6.46 4.09
CA ASP A 67 17.05 7.82 4.60
C ASP A 67 17.07 8.85 3.45
N ASP A 68 16.16 9.82 3.50
CA ASP A 68 16.24 11.02 2.66
C ASP A 68 17.35 11.91 3.23
N PRO A 69 18.42 12.20 2.46
CA PRO A 69 19.55 12.96 3.00
C PRO A 69 19.23 14.44 3.22
N ARG A 70 18.09 14.94 2.71
CA ARG A 70 17.75 16.37 2.75
C ARG A 70 16.28 16.58 3.12
N GLU A 71 16.06 17.07 4.31
CA GLU A 71 14.71 17.42 4.78
C GLU A 71 14.16 18.67 4.06
N GLY A 72 12.84 18.69 3.83
CA GLY A 72 12.12 19.90 3.43
C GLY A 72 12.01 20.15 1.93
N LEU A 73 12.59 19.30 1.08
CA LEU A 73 12.52 19.43 -0.40
C LEU A 73 11.24 18.78 -0.99
N GLY A 74 10.32 18.36 -0.14
CA GLY A 74 9.05 17.79 -0.57
C GLY A 74 9.14 16.37 -1.14
N PRO A 75 8.02 15.84 -1.71
CA PRO A 75 7.93 14.44 -2.09
C PRO A 75 8.87 14.06 -3.24
N LEU A 76 9.24 15.00 -4.11
CA LEU A 76 10.10 14.71 -5.25
C LEU A 76 11.50 14.26 -4.84
N GLN A 77 12.04 14.82 -3.75
CA GLN A 77 13.32 14.38 -3.18
C GLN A 77 13.23 12.93 -2.70
N GLY A 78 12.19 12.57 -1.95
CA GLY A 78 11.96 11.20 -1.52
C GLY A 78 11.79 10.25 -2.70
N MET A 79 11.12 10.68 -3.79
CA MET A 79 11.01 9.91 -5.03
C MET A 79 12.38 9.69 -5.68
N ALA A 80 13.24 10.72 -5.73
CA ALA A 80 14.60 10.58 -6.30
C ALA A 80 15.40 9.52 -5.55
N VAL A 81 15.39 9.57 -4.22
CA VAL A 81 16.07 8.60 -3.34
C VAL A 81 15.52 7.20 -3.56
N GLY A 82 14.21 7.03 -3.46
CA GLY A 82 13.56 5.72 -3.56
C GLY A 82 13.68 5.10 -4.95
N LEU A 83 13.48 5.85 -6.03
CA LEU A 83 13.65 5.35 -7.39
C LEU A 83 15.10 4.95 -7.67
N THR A 84 16.08 5.70 -7.13
CA THR A 84 17.50 5.34 -7.23
C THR A 84 17.79 4.02 -6.53
N ALA A 85 17.25 3.82 -5.33
CA ALA A 85 17.43 2.56 -4.58
C ALA A 85 16.80 1.35 -5.28
N LEU A 86 15.85 1.58 -6.20
CA LEU A 86 15.12 0.55 -6.93
C LEU A 86 15.63 0.32 -8.36
N ALA A 87 16.49 1.20 -8.91
CA ALA A 87 16.82 1.27 -10.33
C ALA A 87 17.30 -0.06 -10.95
N ASP A 88 18.14 -0.82 -10.23
CA ASP A 88 18.68 -2.11 -10.70
C ASP A 88 17.84 -3.32 -10.26
N ARG A 89 16.78 -3.10 -9.47
CA ARG A 89 16.03 -4.15 -8.77
C ARG A 89 14.62 -4.33 -9.31
N ALA A 90 14.02 -3.28 -9.80
CA ALA A 90 12.68 -3.28 -10.38
C ALA A 90 12.62 -2.40 -11.63
N GLU A 91 11.72 -2.73 -12.54
CA GLU A 91 11.48 -1.95 -13.77
C GLU A 91 10.50 -0.81 -13.52
N VAL A 92 9.58 -1.00 -12.56
CA VAL A 92 8.50 -0.07 -12.23
C VAL A 92 8.36 -0.01 -10.71
N ALA A 93 8.09 1.18 -10.18
CA ALA A 93 7.71 1.37 -8.78
C ALA A 93 6.32 2.01 -8.68
N PHE A 94 5.44 1.43 -7.86
CA PHE A 94 4.25 2.14 -7.40
C PHE A 94 4.66 3.04 -6.24
N VAL A 95 4.48 4.34 -6.42
CA VAL A 95 4.86 5.37 -5.44
C VAL A 95 3.62 5.83 -4.70
N CYS A 96 3.66 5.78 -3.38
CA CYS A 96 2.57 6.31 -2.55
C CYS A 96 3.10 6.99 -1.28
N SER A 97 2.22 7.75 -0.64
CA SER A 97 2.43 8.33 0.69
C SER A 97 1.69 7.53 1.76
N THR A 98 1.91 7.85 3.03
CA THR A 98 1.29 7.18 4.18
C THR A 98 -0.10 7.72 4.54
N ASP A 99 -0.64 8.65 3.79
CA ASP A 99 -1.91 9.32 4.06
C ASP A 99 -3.10 8.74 3.28
N LEU A 100 -2.98 7.52 2.79
CA LEU A 100 -4.00 6.79 2.03
C LEU A 100 -4.56 5.62 2.87
N PRO A 101 -5.37 5.87 3.88
CA PRO A 101 -5.84 4.83 4.81
C PRO A 101 -6.71 3.76 4.14
N PHE A 102 -7.36 4.11 3.02
CA PHE A 102 -8.23 3.21 2.27
C PHE A 102 -7.58 2.57 1.05
N LEU A 103 -6.25 2.76 0.87
CA LEU A 103 -5.54 2.15 -0.26
C LEU A 103 -5.87 0.66 -0.37
N HIS A 104 -6.23 0.23 -1.59
CA HIS A 104 -6.59 -1.14 -1.91
C HIS A 104 -5.63 -1.74 -2.93
N ALA A 105 -5.30 -3.03 -2.78
CA ALA A 105 -4.37 -3.72 -3.67
C ALA A 105 -4.83 -3.73 -5.13
N GLU A 106 -6.14 -3.74 -5.39
CA GLU A 106 -6.67 -3.71 -6.76
C GLU A 106 -6.39 -2.38 -7.48
N LEU A 107 -6.40 -1.24 -6.76
CA LEU A 107 -5.96 0.03 -7.34
C LEU A 107 -4.48 -0.07 -7.76
N VAL A 108 -3.63 -0.59 -6.89
CA VAL A 108 -2.19 -0.75 -7.18
C VAL A 108 -1.99 -1.63 -8.42
N ARG A 109 -2.67 -2.78 -8.48
CA ARG A 109 -2.63 -3.70 -9.64
C ARG A 109 -3.13 -3.02 -10.91
N ARG A 110 -4.24 -2.27 -10.82
CA ARG A 110 -4.82 -1.55 -11.97
C ARG A 110 -3.84 -0.53 -12.54
N VAL A 111 -3.18 0.23 -11.68
CA VAL A 111 -2.20 1.27 -12.08
C VAL A 111 -0.93 0.64 -12.69
N LEU A 112 -0.53 -0.54 -12.24
CA LEU A 112 0.65 -1.24 -12.78
C LEU A 112 0.37 -2.00 -14.08
N ARG A 113 -0.87 -2.41 -14.34
CA ARG A 113 -1.24 -3.26 -15.48
C ARG A 113 -0.79 -2.73 -16.85
N PRO A 114 -0.87 -1.42 -17.17
CA PRO A 114 -0.47 -0.91 -18.48
C PRO A 114 1.00 -1.13 -18.82
N PHE A 115 1.89 -1.26 -17.84
CA PHE A 115 3.31 -1.53 -18.08
C PHE A 115 3.57 -2.94 -18.61
N GLY A 116 2.65 -3.86 -18.43
CA GLY A 116 2.71 -5.21 -19.01
C GLY A 116 2.31 -5.26 -20.50
N HIS A 117 1.64 -4.20 -20.98
CA HIS A 117 1.16 -4.08 -22.36
C HIS A 117 1.49 -2.68 -22.87
N PRO A 118 2.66 -2.50 -23.50
CA PRO A 118 3.07 -1.19 -24.01
C PRO A 118 2.04 -0.63 -25.00
N VAL A 119 1.71 0.64 -24.84
CA VAL A 119 0.81 1.38 -25.72
C VAL A 119 1.68 1.97 -26.85
N ASP A 120 1.28 1.75 -28.11
CA ASP A 120 1.79 2.40 -29.33
C ASP A 120 3.32 2.36 -29.57
N GLY A 121 4.02 1.30 -29.09
CA GLY A 121 5.43 1.10 -29.36
C GLY A 121 6.39 1.99 -28.57
N ASP A 122 5.91 3.03 -27.91
CA ASP A 122 6.71 3.86 -27.01
C ASP A 122 6.70 3.30 -25.60
N ALA A 123 7.87 3.32 -24.94
CA ALA A 123 7.96 2.82 -23.58
C ALA A 123 7.30 3.80 -22.62
N LEU A 124 6.13 3.41 -22.11
CA LEU A 124 5.40 4.14 -21.07
C LEU A 124 6.28 4.39 -19.83
N ASP A 125 6.33 5.63 -19.37
CA ASP A 125 7.12 6.05 -18.21
C ASP A 125 6.30 6.13 -16.93
N VAL A 126 5.08 6.64 -17.03
CA VAL A 126 4.22 6.90 -15.87
C VAL A 126 2.78 6.47 -16.17
N VAL A 127 2.15 5.80 -15.21
CA VAL A 127 0.70 5.65 -15.14
C VAL A 127 0.19 6.49 -13.98
N LEU A 128 -0.58 7.52 -14.31
CA LEU A 128 -1.02 8.57 -13.40
C LEU A 128 -2.55 8.51 -13.22
N PRO A 129 -3.05 8.07 -12.06
CA PRO A 129 -4.46 8.25 -11.73
C PRO A 129 -4.85 9.72 -11.65
N VAL A 130 -6.04 10.04 -12.16
CA VAL A 130 -6.64 11.37 -12.07
C VAL A 130 -8.01 11.18 -11.43
N ALA A 131 -8.07 11.32 -10.11
CA ALA A 131 -9.30 11.12 -9.36
C ALA A 131 -10.03 12.45 -9.13
N ARG A 132 -11.32 12.46 -9.41
CA ARG A 132 -12.18 13.65 -9.24
C ARG A 132 -11.59 14.91 -9.93
N GLY A 133 -10.91 14.69 -11.08
CA GLY A 133 -10.25 15.74 -11.87
C GLY A 133 -8.86 16.16 -11.37
N TYR A 134 -8.34 15.55 -10.29
CA TYR A 134 -7.03 15.89 -9.72
C TYR A 134 -6.01 14.77 -9.93
N PRO A 135 -4.83 15.06 -10.54
CA PRO A 135 -3.73 14.10 -10.63
C PRO A 135 -3.27 13.60 -9.27
N GLN A 136 -2.95 12.31 -9.19
CA GLN A 136 -2.54 11.64 -7.96
C GLN A 136 -1.07 11.15 -8.06
N PRO A 137 -0.08 12.05 -8.07
CA PRO A 137 1.32 11.68 -8.30
C PRO A 137 1.93 10.80 -7.19
N LEU A 138 1.33 10.82 -5.99
CA LEU A 138 1.71 9.96 -4.87
C LEU A 138 0.72 8.80 -4.68
N SER A 139 0.16 8.30 -5.77
CA SER A 139 -0.61 7.07 -5.91
C SER A 139 -0.50 6.57 -7.35
N ALA A 140 0.72 6.63 -7.91
CA ALA A 140 1.01 6.43 -9.32
C ALA A 140 2.18 5.46 -9.52
N ALA A 141 2.30 4.89 -10.70
CA ALA A 141 3.41 4.02 -11.04
C ALA A 141 4.39 4.72 -12.00
N TYR A 142 5.67 4.53 -11.74
CA TYR A 142 6.77 5.18 -12.44
C TYR A 142 7.81 4.14 -12.89
N ARG A 143 8.33 4.26 -14.11
CA ARG A 143 9.54 3.52 -14.49
C ARG A 143 10.70 3.94 -13.61
N THR A 144 11.45 2.98 -13.09
CA THR A 144 12.63 3.27 -12.23
C THR A 144 13.74 3.98 -12.99
N ARG A 145 13.78 3.84 -14.33
CA ARG A 145 14.70 4.60 -15.21
C ARG A 145 14.51 6.12 -15.13
N LEU A 146 13.41 6.62 -14.57
CA LEU A 146 13.20 8.03 -14.31
C LEU A 146 14.05 8.56 -13.14
N ALA A 147 14.72 7.72 -12.36
CA ALA A 147 15.53 8.13 -11.22
C ALA A 147 16.52 9.29 -11.54
N PRO A 148 17.32 9.24 -12.64
CA PRO A 148 18.19 10.35 -13.01
C PRO A 148 17.45 11.64 -13.36
N VAL A 149 16.30 11.53 -14.03
CA VAL A 149 15.44 12.69 -14.38
C VAL A 149 14.92 13.36 -13.12
N VAL A 150 14.39 12.56 -12.19
CA VAL A 150 13.85 13.07 -10.91
C VAL A 150 14.97 13.72 -10.08
N ALA A 151 16.16 13.12 -10.03
CA ALA A 151 17.32 13.70 -9.35
C ALA A 151 17.77 15.03 -9.98
N ALA A 152 17.75 15.13 -11.32
CA ALA A 152 18.09 16.37 -12.03
C ALA A 152 17.06 17.50 -11.75
N LEU A 153 15.76 17.17 -11.69
CA LEU A 153 14.71 18.13 -11.30
C LEU A 153 14.94 18.66 -9.89
N VAL A 154 15.25 17.77 -8.94
CA VAL A 154 15.57 18.19 -7.56
C VAL A 154 16.81 19.10 -7.52
N ALA A 155 17.86 18.76 -8.26
CA ALA A 155 19.09 19.57 -8.35
C ALA A 155 18.83 20.96 -8.96
N ALA A 156 17.82 21.09 -9.84
CA ALA A 156 17.38 22.32 -10.44
C ALA A 156 16.33 23.10 -9.61
N ASP A 157 16.07 22.69 -8.35
CA ASP A 157 15.04 23.25 -7.45
C ASP A 157 13.61 23.18 -8.02
N ARG A 158 13.36 22.24 -8.95
CA ARG A 158 12.04 21.95 -9.51
C ARG A 158 11.38 20.83 -8.70
N LEU A 159 10.79 21.18 -7.56
CA LEU A 159 10.40 20.24 -6.51
C LEU A 159 8.97 19.68 -6.62
N ARG A 160 8.19 20.06 -7.64
CA ARG A 160 6.82 19.56 -7.83
C ARG A 160 6.83 18.28 -8.68
N PRO A 161 6.17 17.20 -8.25
CA PRO A 161 6.08 15.97 -9.04
C PRO A 161 5.54 16.17 -10.47
N ALA A 162 4.72 17.19 -10.69
CA ALA A 162 4.18 17.53 -12.00
C ALA A 162 5.27 17.79 -13.07
N PHE A 163 6.47 18.22 -12.66
CA PHE A 163 7.58 18.44 -13.59
C PHE A 163 8.11 17.16 -14.24
N ILE A 164 7.92 16.00 -13.61
CA ILE A 164 8.25 14.69 -14.22
C ILE A 164 7.46 14.50 -15.53
N PHE A 165 6.24 15.01 -15.59
CA PHE A 165 5.29 14.75 -16.67
C PHE A 165 5.55 15.58 -17.93
N GLU A 166 6.50 16.52 -17.90
CA GLU A 166 6.83 17.37 -19.04
C GLU A 166 7.59 16.61 -20.13
N ASP A 167 8.50 15.70 -19.70
CA ASP A 167 9.38 14.95 -20.58
C ASP A 167 9.12 13.43 -20.56
N ALA A 168 8.12 12.97 -19.82
CA ALA A 168 7.78 11.57 -19.66
C ALA A 168 6.55 11.17 -20.49
N THR A 169 6.53 9.95 -21.00
CA THR A 169 5.32 9.34 -21.59
C THR A 169 4.35 8.95 -20.50
N VAL A 170 3.25 9.71 -20.35
CA VAL A 170 2.28 9.58 -19.26
C VAL A 170 0.94 9.06 -19.76
N LEU A 171 0.53 7.90 -19.27
CA LEU A 171 -0.84 7.42 -19.39
C LEU A 171 -1.67 7.95 -18.19
N ARG A 172 -2.65 8.80 -18.47
CA ARG A 172 -3.60 9.27 -17.44
C ARG A 172 -4.82 8.38 -17.40
N LEU A 173 -5.19 7.93 -16.20
CA LEU A 173 -6.39 7.15 -15.96
C LEU A 173 -7.33 7.98 -15.08
N ASP A 174 -8.40 8.49 -15.68
CA ASP A 174 -9.49 9.15 -14.95
C ASP A 174 -10.37 8.11 -14.22
N ASP A 175 -11.38 8.59 -13.50
CA ASP A 175 -12.27 7.75 -12.70
C ASP A 175 -12.91 6.64 -13.55
N ASP A 176 -13.39 6.98 -14.75
CA ASP A 176 -14.02 6.01 -15.66
C ASP A 176 -13.00 4.98 -16.17
N ALA A 177 -11.82 5.43 -16.60
CA ALA A 177 -10.75 4.56 -17.06
C ALA A 177 -10.23 3.63 -15.95
N LEU A 178 -10.14 4.10 -14.70
CA LEU A 178 -9.80 3.27 -13.55
C LEU A 178 -10.86 2.19 -13.34
N LEU A 179 -12.13 2.54 -13.35
CA LEU A 179 -13.27 1.65 -13.09
C LEU A 179 -13.64 0.74 -14.26
N THR A 180 -12.98 0.82 -15.43
CA THR A 180 -13.08 -0.23 -16.46
C THR A 180 -12.55 -1.58 -15.95
N ASP A 181 -11.65 -1.56 -14.97
CA ASP A 181 -11.16 -2.75 -14.31
C ASP A 181 -12.23 -3.37 -13.41
N ALA A 182 -12.66 -4.58 -13.71
CA ALA A 182 -13.75 -5.22 -12.99
C ALA A 182 -13.39 -5.54 -11.53
N ALA A 183 -12.12 -5.90 -11.25
CA ALA A 183 -11.66 -6.21 -9.89
C ALA A 183 -11.63 -4.94 -9.04
N LEU A 184 -11.07 -3.85 -9.56
CA LEU A 184 -11.07 -2.56 -8.87
C LEU A 184 -12.50 -2.05 -8.66
N ARG A 185 -13.35 -2.10 -9.69
CA ARG A 185 -14.75 -1.66 -9.58
C ARG A 185 -15.55 -2.44 -8.54
N ALA A 186 -15.27 -3.75 -8.39
CA ALA A 186 -15.90 -4.58 -7.37
C ALA A 186 -15.38 -4.26 -5.96
N ALA A 187 -14.08 -3.99 -5.83
CA ALA A 187 -13.43 -3.77 -4.54
C ALA A 187 -13.54 -2.33 -4.03
N ASP A 188 -13.50 -1.34 -4.93
CA ASP A 188 -13.47 0.09 -4.59
C ASP A 188 -14.23 0.92 -5.65
N PRO A 189 -15.56 0.78 -5.73
CA PRO A 189 -16.39 1.43 -6.76
C PRO A 189 -16.39 2.96 -6.71
N THR A 190 -15.98 3.54 -5.59
CA THR A 190 -15.96 4.99 -5.35
C THR A 190 -14.55 5.58 -5.32
N LEU A 191 -13.52 4.75 -5.60
CA LEU A 191 -12.11 5.13 -5.60
C LEU A 191 -11.67 5.76 -4.26
N GLU A 192 -12.13 5.19 -3.15
CA GLU A 192 -11.71 5.63 -1.81
C GLU A 192 -10.22 5.40 -1.56
N SER A 193 -9.60 4.46 -2.26
CA SER A 193 -8.15 4.26 -2.28
C SER A 193 -7.35 5.52 -2.58
N LEU A 194 -7.96 6.51 -3.23
CA LEU A 194 -7.33 7.79 -3.62
C LEU A 194 -7.77 8.96 -2.70
N VAL A 195 -8.37 8.65 -1.55
CA VAL A 195 -8.73 9.65 -0.53
C VAL A 195 -7.58 9.82 0.46
N ASN A 196 -7.05 11.05 0.51
CA ASN A 196 -5.98 11.40 1.44
C ASN A 196 -6.54 11.92 2.77
N VAL A 197 -5.87 11.61 3.87
CA VAL A 197 -6.11 12.25 5.18
C VAL A 197 -5.01 13.28 5.41
N ASN A 198 -5.36 14.56 5.30
CA ASN A 198 -4.41 15.65 5.41
C ASN A 198 -4.43 16.35 6.76
N GLU A 199 -5.58 16.37 7.42
CA GLU A 199 -5.80 17.04 8.69
C GLU A 199 -6.25 16.03 9.75
N ARG A 200 -6.16 16.43 11.01
CA ARG A 200 -6.58 15.58 12.13
C ARG A 200 -8.04 15.19 12.03
N ALA A 201 -8.90 16.10 11.61
CA ALA A 201 -10.33 15.83 11.45
C ALA A 201 -10.60 14.77 10.36
N ASP A 202 -9.86 14.80 9.25
CA ASP A 202 -9.97 13.79 8.18
C ASP A 202 -9.59 12.41 8.70
N TYR A 203 -8.48 12.33 9.46
CA TYR A 203 -8.04 11.08 10.06
C TYR A 203 -9.07 10.56 11.09
N ASP A 204 -9.55 11.41 11.97
CA ASP A 204 -10.51 11.00 13.01
C ASP A 204 -11.82 10.52 12.36
N ALA A 205 -12.29 11.18 11.31
CA ALA A 205 -13.46 10.77 10.53
C ALA A 205 -13.21 9.42 9.80
N ALA A 206 -12.05 9.27 9.18
CA ALA A 206 -11.67 8.03 8.51
C ALA A 206 -11.53 6.87 9.51
N ARG A 207 -10.90 7.12 10.67
CA ARG A 207 -10.66 6.14 11.73
C ARG A 207 -11.96 5.72 12.44
N ALA A 208 -12.96 6.59 12.49
CA ALA A 208 -14.28 6.29 13.04
C ALA A 208 -15.11 5.33 12.17
N ARG A 209 -14.73 5.13 10.92
CA ARG A 209 -15.37 4.12 10.06
C ARG A 209 -15.12 2.71 10.62
N PRO A 210 -16.09 1.81 10.51
CA PRO A 210 -15.90 0.43 10.94
C PRO A 210 -14.78 -0.24 10.14
N ALA A 211 -14.06 -1.16 10.80
CA ALA A 211 -13.13 -2.03 10.12
C ALA A 211 -13.82 -2.81 8.98
N PRO A 212 -13.09 -3.22 7.92
CA PRO A 212 -13.65 -3.92 6.80
C PRO A 212 -14.36 -5.22 7.23
N GLU A 213 -15.43 -5.56 6.53
CA GLU A 213 -16.11 -6.83 6.71
C GLU A 213 -15.36 -7.92 5.92
N VAL A 214 -15.02 -8.98 6.62
CA VAL A 214 -14.26 -10.13 6.10
C VAL A 214 -14.96 -11.44 6.47
N THR A 215 -14.69 -12.49 5.72
CA THR A 215 -15.13 -13.84 6.08
C THR A 215 -13.99 -14.56 6.80
N VAL A 216 -14.27 -15.16 7.95
CA VAL A 216 -13.30 -15.95 8.71
C VAL A 216 -13.75 -17.42 8.74
N GLU A 217 -12.82 -18.31 8.42
CA GLU A 217 -13.01 -19.76 8.44
C GLU A 217 -11.94 -20.44 9.29
N CYS A 218 -12.34 -21.42 10.09
CA CYS A 218 -11.43 -22.23 10.88
C CYS A 218 -11.51 -23.68 10.42
N PHE A 219 -10.35 -24.35 10.29
CA PHE A 219 -10.25 -25.71 9.82
C PHE A 219 -9.64 -26.65 10.86
N GLY A 220 -9.90 -27.96 10.71
CA GLY A 220 -9.37 -29.01 11.57
C GLY A 220 -9.80 -28.82 13.04
N VAL A 221 -8.84 -28.97 13.94
CA VAL A 221 -9.07 -28.83 15.40
C VAL A 221 -9.49 -27.41 15.80
N LEU A 222 -9.13 -26.39 15.03
CA LEU A 222 -9.54 -25.03 15.30
C LEU A 222 -11.04 -24.85 15.06
N ALA A 223 -11.61 -25.50 14.06
CA ALA A 223 -13.05 -25.49 13.80
C ALA A 223 -13.87 -26.09 14.95
N SER A 224 -13.30 -27.02 15.72
CA SER A 224 -13.96 -27.64 16.88
C SER A 224 -14.06 -26.65 18.06
N ARG A 225 -13.15 -25.67 18.15
CA ARG A 225 -13.09 -24.67 19.23
C ARG A 225 -13.86 -23.39 18.86
N SER A 226 -13.65 -22.92 17.64
CA SER A 226 -14.18 -21.62 17.18
C SER A 226 -15.47 -21.75 16.37
N GLY A 227 -15.99 -22.98 16.16
CA GLY A 227 -17.17 -23.29 15.35
C GLY A 227 -16.84 -23.54 13.88
N ARG A 228 -17.72 -24.32 13.23
CA ARG A 228 -17.57 -24.71 11.83
C ARG A 228 -18.24 -23.71 10.88
N GLY A 229 -17.66 -23.57 9.69
CA GLY A 229 -18.19 -22.77 8.58
C GLY A 229 -17.75 -21.31 8.62
N PRO A 230 -18.02 -20.58 7.52
CA PRO A 230 -17.65 -19.19 7.35
C PRO A 230 -18.43 -18.28 8.31
N ARG A 231 -17.76 -17.28 8.85
CA ARG A 231 -18.34 -16.26 9.73
C ARG A 231 -17.96 -14.88 9.24
N ALA A 232 -18.90 -13.96 9.16
CA ALA A 232 -18.63 -12.56 8.95
C ALA A 232 -18.00 -11.95 10.20
N ALA A 233 -16.93 -11.18 10.02
CA ALA A 233 -16.26 -10.44 11.08
C ALA A 233 -15.82 -9.06 10.57
N ARG A 234 -15.67 -8.10 11.48
CA ARG A 234 -15.08 -6.80 11.17
C ARG A 234 -13.64 -6.78 11.65
N ALA A 235 -12.71 -6.85 10.71
CA ALA A 235 -11.28 -6.94 11.02
C ALA A 235 -10.43 -6.26 9.96
N ALA A 236 -9.54 -5.37 10.38
CA ALA A 236 -8.61 -4.70 9.48
C ALA A 236 -7.24 -5.38 9.40
N THR A 237 -6.99 -6.40 10.23
CA THR A 237 -5.75 -7.19 10.25
C THR A 237 -6.05 -8.66 10.51
N VAL A 238 -5.13 -9.54 10.10
CA VAL A 238 -5.24 -10.98 10.35
C VAL A 238 -5.36 -11.29 11.85
N GLY A 239 -4.63 -10.57 12.71
CA GLY A 239 -4.73 -10.71 14.16
C GLY A 239 -6.08 -10.27 14.71
N ALA A 240 -6.70 -9.23 14.13
CA ALA A 240 -8.05 -8.83 14.50
C ALA A 240 -9.08 -9.89 14.08
N ALA A 241 -8.91 -10.51 12.90
CA ALA A 241 -9.76 -11.60 12.44
C ALA A 241 -9.64 -12.85 13.34
N ALA A 242 -8.41 -13.18 13.78
CA ALA A 242 -8.20 -14.29 14.73
C ALA A 242 -8.92 -14.04 16.06
N ARG A 243 -8.78 -12.82 16.63
CA ARG A 243 -9.48 -12.45 17.87
C ARG A 243 -11.00 -12.52 17.74
N ALA A 244 -11.54 -12.19 16.55
CA ALA A 244 -12.99 -12.23 16.30
C ALA A 244 -13.57 -13.67 16.36
N VAL A 245 -12.72 -14.69 16.31
CA VAL A 245 -13.09 -16.10 16.45
C VAL A 245 -12.40 -16.78 17.64
N ASP A 246 -11.99 -15.98 18.64
CA ASP A 246 -11.36 -16.43 19.88
C ASP A 246 -10.06 -17.24 19.67
N LEU A 247 -9.31 -16.92 18.61
CA LEU A 247 -8.01 -17.52 18.33
C LEU A 247 -6.85 -16.58 18.69
N VAL A 248 -5.77 -17.16 19.16
CA VAL A 248 -4.47 -16.52 19.34
C VAL A 248 -3.56 -16.97 18.20
N LEU A 249 -2.98 -16.02 17.47
CA LEU A 249 -1.97 -16.33 16.46
C LEU A 249 -0.65 -16.68 17.14
N ASP A 250 -0.40 -17.97 17.26
CA ASP A 250 0.85 -18.50 17.78
C ASP A 250 1.56 -19.39 16.73
N ARG A 251 2.59 -20.12 17.16
CA ARG A 251 3.36 -21.01 16.27
C ARG A 251 2.55 -22.19 15.72
N HIS A 252 1.39 -22.50 16.33
CA HIS A 252 0.54 -23.62 15.95
C HIS A 252 -0.62 -23.21 15.03
N VAL A 253 -0.75 -21.91 14.73
CA VAL A 253 -1.81 -21.39 13.86
C VAL A 253 -1.18 -20.84 12.59
N LEU A 254 -1.62 -21.36 11.45
CA LEU A 254 -1.34 -20.83 10.12
C LEU A 254 -2.54 -20.01 9.65
N ALA A 255 -2.26 -18.89 8.99
CA ALA A 255 -3.28 -18.08 8.36
C ALA A 255 -3.09 -18.08 6.84
N ALA A 256 -4.21 -18.04 6.12
CA ALA A 256 -4.25 -17.78 4.70
C ALA A 256 -5.29 -16.68 4.42
N VAL A 257 -5.00 -15.79 3.47
CA VAL A 257 -5.92 -14.75 3.00
C VAL A 257 -6.20 -14.98 1.53
N ASN A 258 -7.47 -15.15 1.18
CA ASN A 258 -7.92 -15.46 -0.18
C ASN A 258 -7.23 -16.69 -0.80
N GLY A 259 -6.87 -17.67 0.02
CA GLY A 259 -6.18 -18.89 -0.39
C GLY A 259 -4.65 -18.82 -0.33
N ASP A 260 -4.07 -17.64 -0.24
CA ASP A 260 -2.61 -17.46 -0.13
C ASP A 260 -2.16 -17.53 1.32
N GLN A 261 -1.21 -18.42 1.62
CA GLN A 261 -0.64 -18.52 2.96
C GLN A 261 0.10 -17.22 3.31
N THR A 262 -0.31 -16.63 4.42
CA THR A 262 0.27 -15.39 4.92
C THR A 262 1.10 -15.67 6.14
N GLY A 263 2.25 -15.93 6.19
CA GLY A 263 3.10 -16.09 7.39
C GLY A 263 2.38 -15.91 8.74
N ARG A 264 3.10 -15.44 9.75
CA ARG A 264 2.55 -15.17 11.09
C ARG A 264 2.37 -13.69 11.39
N ASP A 265 2.31 -12.87 10.36
CA ASP A 265 2.12 -11.43 10.52
C ASP A 265 0.67 -11.11 10.89
N GLY A 266 0.42 -10.98 12.19
CA GLY A 266 -0.89 -10.59 12.70
C GLY A 266 -1.33 -9.17 12.30
N GLU A 267 -0.41 -8.32 11.84
CA GLU A 267 -0.71 -6.97 11.37
C GLU A 267 -0.89 -6.89 9.85
N LEU A 268 -0.80 -8.02 9.13
CA LEU A 268 -1.12 -8.05 7.69
C LEU A 268 -2.50 -7.42 7.46
N PRO A 269 -2.62 -6.38 6.61
CA PRO A 269 -3.87 -5.68 6.42
C PRO A 269 -4.89 -6.53 5.68
N LEU A 270 -6.13 -6.45 6.15
CA LEU A 270 -7.31 -7.02 5.49
C LEU A 270 -8.11 -5.92 4.80
N MET A 271 -8.83 -6.31 3.77
CA MET A 271 -9.70 -5.46 2.96
C MET A 271 -11.11 -6.04 2.92
N ALA A 272 -12.09 -5.23 2.56
CA ALA A 272 -13.47 -5.69 2.47
C ALA A 272 -13.60 -6.86 1.48
N GLY A 273 -14.33 -7.90 1.88
CA GLY A 273 -14.53 -9.11 1.07
C GLY A 273 -13.42 -10.16 1.18
N ASP A 274 -12.35 -9.91 1.95
CA ASP A 274 -11.32 -10.93 2.18
C ASP A 274 -11.89 -12.15 2.91
N THR A 275 -11.40 -13.33 2.53
CA THR A 275 -11.58 -14.57 3.27
C THR A 275 -10.30 -14.92 4.01
N VAL A 276 -10.39 -15.06 5.33
CA VAL A 276 -9.27 -15.43 6.20
C VAL A 276 -9.50 -16.84 6.71
N ALA A 277 -8.60 -17.75 6.35
CA ALA A 277 -8.61 -19.12 6.81
C ALA A 277 -7.56 -19.34 7.90
N PHE A 278 -7.96 -19.99 9.01
CA PHE A 278 -7.06 -20.43 10.06
C PHE A 278 -6.98 -21.95 10.10
N LEU A 279 -5.75 -22.46 10.09
CA LEU A 279 -5.44 -23.89 10.10
C LEU A 279 -4.48 -24.20 11.25
N SER A 280 -4.57 -25.42 11.81
CA SER A 280 -3.56 -25.90 12.74
C SER A 280 -2.29 -26.28 11.98
N ALA A 281 -1.15 -25.78 12.42
CA ALA A 281 0.16 -26.17 11.87
C ALA A 281 0.51 -27.63 12.17
N ASP A 282 -0.10 -28.21 13.21
CA ASP A 282 0.15 -29.58 13.67
C ASP A 282 -0.73 -30.62 12.93
N ALA A 283 -1.57 -30.21 11.98
CA ALA A 283 -2.48 -31.10 11.24
C ALA A 283 -1.83 -31.78 10.02
N GLY A 284 -0.51 -31.71 9.89
CA GLY A 284 0.31 -32.30 8.82
C GLY A 284 1.18 -33.46 9.30
N GLY A 285 0.63 -34.35 10.12
CA GLY A 285 1.25 -35.59 10.55
C GLY A 285 0.39 -36.76 10.11
#